data_9ef09d9add412d7bcd72038c096627a7
#
_entry.id   9ef09d9add412d7bcd72038c096627a7
#
_cell.length_a   1.000
_cell.length_b   1.000
_cell.length_c   1.000
_cell.angle_alpha   90.00
_cell.angle_beta   90.00
_cell.angle_gamma   90.00
#
_symmetry.space_group_name_H-M   'P 1'
#
loop_
_entity.id
_entity.type
_entity.pdbx_description
1 polymer ?
#
loop_
_entity_poly.entity_id
_entity_poly.type
_entity_poly.pdbx_seq_one_letter_code
_entity_poly.pdbx_strand_id
1 'polypeptide(L)'
;ILSKAAYQLMKGNPDFNFVGNVEGNELFFDKADVVVCDGFAGNVVLKQAESFYYLMKGLKCSDPFLERFNYENFGGTPILGIGSPVLIGHGISSPLAIKNMLVQNKTILESGLITKLIKAFK
;
A
#
# COMPACT_ATOMS: atom_id res chain seq x y z
N ILE A 1 20.46 -9.56 5.02
CA ILE A 1 20.55 -10.92 4.40
C ILE A 1 19.32 -11.15 3.51
N LEU A 2 18.10 -10.98 4.04
CA LEU A 2 16.84 -11.18 3.28
C LEU A 2 16.74 -10.25 2.06
N SER A 3 16.95 -8.95 2.24
CA SER A 3 16.89 -7.95 1.17
C SER A 3 17.89 -8.23 0.05
N LYS A 4 19.10 -8.71 0.38
CA LYS A 4 20.10 -9.08 -0.63
C LYS A 4 19.65 -10.29 -1.45
N ALA A 5 19.05 -11.30 -0.82
CA ALA A 5 18.50 -12.46 -1.51
C ALA A 5 17.33 -12.08 -2.43
N ALA A 6 16.39 -11.29 -1.92
CA ALA A 6 15.28 -10.76 -2.71
C ALA A 6 15.77 -9.94 -3.92
N TYR A 7 16.77 -9.07 -3.73
CA TYR A 7 17.38 -8.30 -4.82
C TYR A 7 17.88 -9.20 -5.95
N GLN A 8 18.59 -10.29 -5.61
CA GLN A 8 19.14 -11.21 -6.62
C GLN A 8 18.04 -11.96 -7.38
N LEU A 9 16.95 -12.31 -6.70
CA LEU A 9 15.80 -12.98 -7.32
C LEU A 9 14.99 -12.04 -8.23
N MET A 10 14.91 -10.76 -7.87
CA MET A 10 14.15 -9.76 -8.64
C MET A 10 14.95 -9.21 -9.82
N LYS A 11 16.28 -9.10 -9.66
CA LYS A 11 17.15 -8.58 -10.70
C LYS A 11 17.13 -9.48 -11.95
N GLY A 12 16.72 -8.92 -13.07
CA GLY A 12 16.67 -9.65 -14.35
C GLY A 12 15.42 -10.52 -14.52
N ASN A 13 14.45 -10.44 -13.62
CA ASN A 13 13.15 -11.06 -13.83
C ASN A 13 12.43 -10.37 -15.01
N PRO A 14 11.95 -11.12 -16.03
CA PRO A 14 11.31 -10.54 -17.20
C PRO A 14 9.87 -10.07 -16.96
N ASP A 15 9.24 -10.47 -15.85
CA ASP A 15 7.82 -10.24 -15.60
C ASP A 15 7.54 -8.81 -15.10
N PHE A 16 8.56 -8.08 -14.66
CA PHE A 16 8.43 -6.70 -14.18
C PHE A 16 9.72 -5.89 -14.33
N ASN A 17 9.59 -4.57 -14.35
CA ASN A 17 10.73 -3.66 -14.41
C ASN A 17 11.31 -3.44 -13.01
N PHE A 18 12.36 -4.17 -12.68
CA PHE A 18 13.05 -4.02 -11.40
C PHE A 18 13.96 -2.79 -11.38
N VAL A 19 13.60 -1.79 -10.60
CA VAL A 19 14.34 -0.51 -10.49
C VAL A 19 15.43 -0.50 -9.39
N GLY A 20 15.60 -1.61 -8.68
CA GLY A 20 16.59 -1.73 -7.59
C GLY A 20 16.00 -1.40 -6.22
N ASN A 21 16.87 -1.04 -5.27
CA ASN A 21 16.45 -0.67 -3.93
C ASN A 21 15.86 0.75 -3.92
N VAL A 22 14.89 0.94 -3.04
CA VAL A 22 14.30 2.25 -2.71
C VAL A 22 14.64 2.56 -1.25
N GLU A 23 15.20 3.73 -1.00
CA GLU A 23 15.45 4.22 0.35
C GLU A 23 14.21 4.95 0.92
N GLY A 24 14.13 5.05 2.24
CA GLY A 24 12.96 5.64 2.92
C GLY A 24 12.63 7.07 2.48
N ASN A 25 13.65 7.86 2.14
CA ASN A 25 13.50 9.22 1.62
C ASN A 25 13.03 9.29 0.17
N GLU A 26 13.05 8.18 -0.56
CA GLU A 26 12.64 8.10 -1.97
C GLU A 26 11.21 7.60 -2.17
N LEU A 27 10.54 7.13 -1.10
CA LEU A 27 9.23 6.49 -1.16
C LEU A 27 8.12 7.34 -1.79
N PHE A 28 8.25 8.67 -1.73
CA PHE A 28 7.23 9.61 -2.21
C PHE A 28 7.63 10.36 -3.50
N PHE A 29 8.71 9.93 -4.15
CA PHE A 29 9.28 10.61 -5.34
C PHE A 29 9.19 9.79 -6.63
N ASP A 30 8.14 9.01 -6.78
CA ASP A 30 7.79 8.27 -8.01
C ASP A 30 8.93 7.41 -8.59
N LYS A 31 9.82 6.91 -7.73
CA LYS A 31 10.93 6.04 -8.15
C LYS A 31 10.46 4.65 -8.58
N ALA A 32 9.36 4.17 -8.02
CA ALA A 32 8.77 2.87 -8.31
C ALA A 32 7.25 2.91 -8.10
N ASP A 33 6.52 2.18 -8.92
CA ASP A 33 5.06 2.04 -8.79
C ASP A 33 4.67 1.13 -7.60
N VAL A 34 5.53 0.18 -7.27
CA VAL A 34 5.34 -0.78 -6.17
C VAL A 34 6.64 -0.95 -5.40
N VAL A 35 6.59 -0.80 -4.10
CA VAL A 35 7.71 -1.04 -3.18
C VAL A 35 7.38 -2.24 -2.29
N VAL A 36 8.23 -3.26 -2.35
CA VAL A 36 8.10 -4.47 -1.53
C VAL A 36 9.03 -4.38 -0.34
N CYS A 37 8.50 -4.57 0.86
CA CYS A 37 9.29 -4.58 2.10
C CYS A 37 8.72 -5.64 3.08
N ASP A 38 9.42 -5.86 4.18
CA ASP A 38 8.88 -6.68 5.27
C ASP A 38 7.73 -5.96 5.98
N GLY A 39 6.84 -6.74 6.62
CA GLY A 39 5.62 -6.19 7.23
C GLY A 39 5.88 -5.24 8.38
N PHE A 40 7.01 -5.39 9.11
CA PHE A 40 7.36 -4.47 10.19
C PHE A 40 7.77 -3.10 9.63
N ALA A 41 8.70 -3.07 8.66
CA ALA A 41 9.14 -1.84 8.02
C ALA A 41 7.95 -1.12 7.34
N GLY A 42 7.13 -1.85 6.59
CA GLY A 42 5.93 -1.30 5.96
C GLY A 42 4.95 -0.69 6.95
N ASN A 43 4.69 -1.37 8.06
CA ASN A 43 3.80 -0.85 9.11
C ASN A 43 4.38 0.41 9.76
N VAL A 44 5.68 0.47 10.03
CA VAL A 44 6.33 1.68 10.57
C VAL A 44 6.18 2.85 9.60
N VAL A 45 6.45 2.66 8.32
CA VAL A 45 6.29 3.71 7.29
C VAL A 45 4.85 4.22 7.24
N LEU A 46 3.86 3.31 7.20
CA LEU A 46 2.45 3.69 7.19
C LEU A 46 2.07 4.50 8.43
N LYS A 47 2.48 4.05 9.61
CA LYS A 47 2.17 4.76 10.87
C LYS A 47 2.85 6.11 10.97
N GLN A 48 4.05 6.25 10.43
CA GLN A 48 4.73 7.54 10.33
C GLN A 48 3.99 8.51 9.39
N ALA A 49 3.60 8.04 8.22
CA ALA A 49 2.84 8.83 7.25
C ALA A 49 1.49 9.31 7.83
N GLU A 50 0.74 8.42 8.49
CA GLU A 50 -0.50 8.75 9.19
C GLU A 50 -0.26 9.79 10.30
N SER A 51 0.79 9.62 11.10
CA SER A 51 1.12 10.55 12.18
C SER A 51 1.48 11.94 11.64
N PHE A 52 2.22 12.01 10.53
CA PHE A 52 2.52 13.24 9.84
C PHE A 52 1.29 13.96 9.32
N TYR A 53 0.34 13.21 8.77
CA TYR A 53 -0.94 13.76 8.32
C TYR A 53 -1.67 14.48 9.47
N TYR A 54 -1.81 13.82 10.62
CA TYR A 54 -2.48 14.40 11.78
C TYR A 54 -1.74 15.60 12.35
N LEU A 55 -0.39 15.54 12.39
CA LEU A 55 0.44 16.66 12.83
C LEU A 55 0.22 17.89 11.93
N MET A 56 0.28 17.73 10.62
CA MET A 56 0.09 18.81 9.66
C MET A 56 -1.34 19.38 9.71
N LYS A 57 -2.32 18.51 9.89
CA LYS A 57 -3.72 18.93 10.09
C LYS A 57 -3.90 19.75 11.37
N GLY A 58 -3.24 19.36 12.45
CA GLY A 58 -3.19 20.12 13.71
C GLY A 58 -2.56 21.51 13.55
N LEU A 59 -1.57 21.63 12.66
CA LEU A 59 -0.94 22.90 12.28
C LEU A 59 -1.75 23.73 11.26
N LYS A 60 -2.98 23.29 10.94
CA LYS A 60 -3.87 23.90 9.93
C LYS A 60 -3.25 23.97 8.52
N CYS A 61 -2.31 23.09 8.23
CA CYS A 61 -1.79 22.91 6.89
C CYS A 61 -2.83 22.11 6.06
N SER A 62 -3.30 22.67 4.96
CA SER A 62 -4.28 22.03 4.08
C SER A 62 -3.72 22.02 2.66
N ASP A 63 -3.03 20.95 2.32
CA ASP A 63 -2.57 20.69 0.96
C ASP A 63 -3.23 19.41 0.44
N PRO A 64 -3.75 19.37 -0.80
CA PRO A 64 -4.35 18.17 -1.37
C PRO A 64 -3.41 16.95 -1.36
N PHE A 65 -2.10 17.17 -1.40
CA PHE A 65 -1.11 16.10 -1.30
C PHE A 65 -1.20 15.37 0.05
N LEU A 66 -1.47 16.10 1.14
CA LEU A 66 -1.58 15.53 2.48
C LEU A 66 -2.76 14.55 2.60
N GLU A 67 -3.84 14.77 1.84
CA GLU A 67 -4.99 13.86 1.86
C GLU A 67 -4.66 12.45 1.32
N ARG A 68 -3.55 12.28 0.63
CA ARG A 68 -3.01 10.96 0.25
C ARG A 68 -2.56 10.13 1.46
N PHE A 69 -2.35 10.73 2.62
CA PHE A 69 -1.96 10.06 3.86
C PHE A 69 -3.14 9.87 4.82
N ASN A 70 -4.32 10.32 4.43
CA ASN A 70 -5.54 10.09 5.18
C ASN A 70 -6.06 8.68 4.95
N TYR A 71 -5.88 7.80 5.94
CA TYR A 71 -6.32 6.40 5.83
C TYR A 71 -7.83 6.26 5.56
N GLU A 72 -8.66 7.20 6.02
CA GLU A 72 -10.10 7.17 5.80
C GLU A 72 -10.47 7.20 4.32
N ASN A 73 -9.68 7.90 3.49
CA ASN A 73 -9.91 8.00 2.04
C ASN A 73 -9.71 6.64 1.34
N PHE A 74 -8.88 5.78 1.88
CA PHE A 74 -8.62 4.43 1.34
C PHE A 74 -9.45 3.36 2.05
N GLY A 75 -9.83 3.60 3.30
CA GLY A 75 -10.64 2.71 4.12
C GLY A 75 -9.84 1.59 4.77
N GLY A 76 -9.13 0.78 4.02
CA GLY A 76 -8.37 -0.35 4.53
C GLY A 76 -7.32 -0.86 3.56
N THR A 77 -6.55 -1.84 4.01
CA THR A 77 -5.47 -2.45 3.23
C THR A 77 -5.90 -3.83 2.70
N PRO A 78 -5.81 -4.09 1.39
CA PRO A 78 -6.13 -5.40 0.83
C PRO A 78 -5.08 -6.44 1.19
N ILE A 79 -5.52 -7.64 1.56
CA ILE A 79 -4.67 -8.82 1.69
C ILE A 79 -4.55 -9.46 0.30
N LEU A 80 -3.32 -9.54 -0.20
CA LEU A 80 -3.02 -10.18 -1.47
C LEU A 80 -2.65 -11.66 -1.28
N GLY A 81 -2.83 -12.47 -2.33
CA GLY A 81 -2.44 -13.89 -2.32
C GLY A 81 -3.49 -14.84 -1.74
N ILE A 82 -4.71 -14.38 -1.51
CA ILE A 82 -5.85 -15.18 -1.06
C ILE A 82 -6.94 -15.25 -2.14
N GLY A 83 -7.79 -16.28 -2.07
CA GLY A 83 -8.78 -16.57 -3.11
C GLY A 83 -10.01 -15.65 -3.16
N SER A 84 -10.12 -14.70 -2.24
CA SER A 84 -11.23 -13.74 -2.15
C SER A 84 -10.72 -12.39 -1.68
N PRO A 85 -11.39 -11.28 -2.05
CA PRO A 85 -10.97 -9.97 -1.56
C PRO A 85 -11.25 -9.83 -0.06
N VAL A 86 -10.20 -9.54 0.68
CA VAL A 86 -10.25 -9.26 2.13
C VAL A 86 -9.52 -7.95 2.37
N LEU A 87 -10.12 -7.07 3.16
CA LEU A 87 -9.55 -5.80 3.56
C LEU A 87 -9.37 -5.77 5.09
N ILE A 88 -8.23 -5.28 5.52
CA ILE A 88 -7.96 -5.00 6.93
C ILE A 88 -8.20 -3.51 7.17
N GLY A 89 -9.11 -3.19 8.09
CA GLY A 89 -9.35 -1.84 8.56
C GLY A 89 -8.58 -1.53 9.84
N HIS A 90 -8.57 -0.27 10.23
CA HIS A 90 -8.07 0.16 11.53
C HIS A 90 -9.08 -0.16 12.64
N GLY A 91 -8.60 -0.44 13.86
CA GLY A 91 -9.46 -0.62 15.01
C GLY A 91 -10.31 0.61 15.39
N ILE A 92 -9.91 1.79 14.88
CA ILE A 92 -10.60 3.08 15.07
C ILE A 92 -11.32 3.54 13.77
N SER A 93 -11.62 2.62 12.84
CA SER A 93 -12.25 2.96 11.57
C SER A 93 -13.56 3.71 11.77
N SER A 94 -13.67 4.88 11.14
CA SER A 94 -14.88 5.68 11.10
C SER A 94 -15.91 5.09 10.12
N PRO A 95 -17.17 5.53 10.15
CA PRO A 95 -18.16 5.15 9.13
C PRO A 95 -17.70 5.46 7.70
N LEU A 96 -16.95 6.54 7.50
CA LEU A 96 -16.37 6.90 6.19
C LEU A 96 -15.33 5.87 5.76
N ALA A 97 -14.43 5.47 6.64
CA ALA A 97 -13.44 4.43 6.36
C ALA A 97 -14.13 3.10 5.98
N ILE A 98 -15.14 2.68 6.72
CA ILE A 98 -15.92 1.46 6.41
C ILE A 98 -16.60 1.56 5.05
N LYS A 99 -17.23 2.70 4.74
CA LYS A 99 -17.80 2.94 3.40
C LYS A 99 -16.75 2.77 2.31
N ASN A 100 -15.59 3.39 2.49
CA ASN A 100 -14.50 3.33 1.50
C ASN A 100 -13.91 1.93 1.37
N MET A 101 -13.84 1.14 2.45
CA MET A 101 -13.51 -0.30 2.39
C MET A 101 -14.48 -1.07 1.49
N LEU A 102 -15.78 -0.84 1.60
CA LEU A 102 -16.78 -1.50 0.76
C LEU A 102 -16.62 -1.11 -0.71
N VAL A 103 -16.37 0.18 -0.99
CA VAL A 103 -16.11 0.66 -2.36
C VAL A 103 -14.82 0.05 -2.92
N GLN A 104 -13.74 0.01 -2.14
CA GLN A 104 -12.48 -0.60 -2.54
C GLN A 104 -12.66 -2.10 -2.82
N ASN A 105 -13.39 -2.80 -1.97
CA ASN A 105 -13.69 -4.23 -2.16
C ASN A 105 -14.45 -4.49 -3.47
N LYS A 106 -15.44 -3.65 -3.77
CA LYS A 106 -16.15 -3.69 -5.06
C LYS A 106 -15.18 -3.48 -6.22
N THR A 107 -14.30 -2.48 -6.14
CA THR A 107 -13.30 -2.18 -7.18
C THR A 107 -12.36 -3.38 -7.40
N ILE A 108 -11.91 -4.04 -6.34
CA ILE A 108 -11.06 -5.25 -6.42
C ILE A 108 -11.79 -6.36 -7.18
N LEU A 109 -13.07 -6.59 -6.88
CA LEU A 109 -13.89 -7.58 -7.58
C LEU A 109 -14.06 -7.25 -9.07
N GLU A 110 -14.46 -6.01 -9.38
CA GLU A 110 -14.72 -5.56 -10.74
C GLU A 110 -13.46 -5.53 -11.62
N SER A 111 -12.30 -5.23 -11.04
CA SER A 111 -11.01 -5.25 -11.73
C SER A 111 -10.51 -6.65 -12.10
N GLY A 112 -11.08 -7.69 -11.51
CA GLY A 112 -10.62 -9.06 -11.64
C GLY A 112 -9.23 -9.32 -11.06
N LEU A 113 -8.76 -8.48 -10.10
CA LEU A 113 -7.43 -8.55 -9.51
C LEU A 113 -7.10 -9.95 -9.00
N ILE A 114 -8.01 -10.58 -8.25
CA ILE A 114 -7.79 -11.93 -7.69
C ILE A 114 -7.54 -12.96 -8.79
N THR A 115 -8.34 -12.94 -9.85
CA THR A 115 -8.17 -13.85 -10.99
C THR A 115 -6.84 -13.63 -11.71
N LYS A 116 -6.43 -12.36 -11.86
CA LYS A 116 -5.14 -12.01 -12.46
C LYS A 116 -3.97 -12.49 -11.62
N LEU A 117 -4.03 -12.31 -10.29
CA LEU A 117 -3.01 -12.81 -9.36
C LEU A 117 -2.90 -14.33 -9.40
N ILE A 118 -4.04 -15.07 -9.34
CA ILE A 118 -4.04 -16.53 -9.44
C ILE A 118 -3.39 -17.02 -10.74
N LYS A 119 -3.60 -16.31 -11.84
CA LYS A 119 -2.98 -16.66 -13.14
C LYS A 119 -1.49 -16.35 -13.19
N ALA A 120 -1.04 -15.27 -12.55
CA ALA A 120 0.35 -14.85 -12.55
C ALA A 120 1.26 -15.74 -11.69
N PHE A 121 0.70 -16.41 -10.66
CA PHE A 121 1.44 -17.26 -9.73
C PHE A 121 1.14 -18.76 -9.87
N LYS A 122 0.56 -19.19 -10.97
CA LYS A 122 0.43 -20.61 -11.38
C LYS A 122 1.57 -20.98 -12.31
#